data_5eab2add350df13bbc9bfc58e5f3ed79
#
_entry.id   5eab2add350df13bbc9bfc58e5f3ed79
#
_cell.length_a   1.000
_cell.length_b   1.000
_cell.length_c   1.000
_cell.angle_alpha   90.00
_cell.angle_beta   90.00
_cell.angle_gamma   90.00
#
_symmetry.space_group_name_H-M   'P 1'
#
loop_
_entity.id
_entity.type
_entity.pdbx_description
1 polymer ?
#
loop_
_entity_poly.entity_id
_entity_poly.type
_entity_poly.pdbx_seq_one_letter_code
_entity_poly.pdbx_strand_id
1 'polypeptide(L)'
;MREPSGHPLADWGDTPLRFAAMIPLQVYNTLRVPEERKRLEQTDILIIGGGAIDAALEQEIRQMPNTVYSTYGMTETLSHVALRRLNGPEASPYYHPFSSVTLSLSPDNTLVIDAPLVCDERLVTNDVARLLPDGSFAIIGRKDNIINSGGIKIQIEEVEERLRPYLDLPYAITAAPDPRLGEAVVLLIAPRSVSYTH
;
A
#
# COMPACT_ATOMS: atom_id res chain seq x y z
N MET A 1 -7.35 22.72 14.87
CA MET A 1 -6.72 21.83 13.88
C MET A 1 -5.30 21.60 14.36
N ARG A 2 -4.82 20.36 14.47
CA ARG A 2 -3.42 20.10 14.87
C ARG A 2 -2.55 20.04 13.62
N GLU A 3 -1.28 20.41 13.75
CA GLU A 3 -0.33 20.26 12.65
C GLU A 3 -0.08 18.79 12.31
N PRO A 4 0.17 18.45 11.04
CA PRO A 4 0.54 17.11 10.65
C PRO A 4 1.75 16.60 11.44
N SER A 5 1.64 15.43 12.04
CA SER A 5 2.69 14.83 12.87
C SER A 5 2.90 13.37 12.49
N GLY A 6 4.14 12.88 12.65
CA GLY A 6 4.44 11.45 12.56
C GLY A 6 3.86 10.63 13.72
N HIS A 7 3.44 11.29 14.81
CA HIS A 7 2.85 10.73 16.03
C HIS A 7 1.51 11.43 16.36
N PRO A 8 0.45 11.18 15.58
CA PRO A 8 -0.81 11.93 15.72
C PRO A 8 -1.55 11.67 17.03
N LEU A 9 -1.23 10.59 17.74
CA LEU A 9 -1.85 10.21 19.01
C LEU A 9 -1.00 10.52 20.24
N ALA A 10 0.19 11.12 20.11
CA ALA A 10 1.10 11.40 21.23
C ALA A 10 0.41 12.20 22.34
N ASP A 11 -0.26 13.30 21.98
CA ASP A 11 -0.94 14.20 22.90
C ASP A 11 -2.47 13.97 22.94
N TRP A 12 -2.93 12.84 22.42
CA TRP A 12 -4.35 12.50 22.47
C TRP A 12 -4.65 11.92 23.86
N GLY A 13 -5.54 12.51 24.61
CA GLY A 13 -5.96 11.95 25.91
C GLY A 13 -6.57 10.55 25.82
N ASP A 14 -7.14 10.05 26.92
CA ASP A 14 -7.70 8.70 27.00
C ASP A 14 -9.10 8.57 26.38
N THR A 15 -9.59 9.59 25.69
CA THR A 15 -10.91 9.53 25.02
C THR A 15 -10.84 8.61 23.79
N PRO A 16 -11.62 7.52 23.75
CA PRO A 16 -11.64 6.62 22.61
C PRO A 16 -12.06 7.34 21.33
N LEU A 17 -11.39 7.03 20.23
CA LEU A 17 -11.73 7.52 18.91
C LEU A 17 -12.70 6.56 18.22
N ARG A 18 -13.76 7.09 17.64
CA ARG A 18 -14.65 6.28 16.80
C ARG A 18 -14.08 6.04 15.42
N PHE A 19 -13.26 6.97 14.94
CA PHE A 19 -12.68 6.92 13.61
C PHE A 19 -11.32 7.63 13.57
N ALA A 20 -10.36 7.01 12.91
CA ALA A 20 -9.07 7.63 12.59
C ALA A 20 -8.67 7.35 11.13
N ALA A 21 -8.02 8.32 10.50
CA ALA A 21 -7.39 8.18 9.20
C ALA A 21 -5.90 8.47 9.33
N MET A 22 -5.06 7.56 8.89
CA MET A 22 -3.59 7.66 9.01
C MET A 22 -2.91 7.22 7.72
N ILE A 23 -1.66 7.67 7.52
CA ILE A 23 -0.76 7.10 6.52
C ILE A 23 0.04 5.94 7.14
N PRO A 24 0.61 5.02 6.33
CA PRO A 24 1.37 3.88 6.85
C PRO A 24 2.49 4.25 7.83
N LEU A 25 3.23 5.34 7.56
CA LEU A 25 4.29 5.83 8.45
C LEU A 25 3.76 6.21 9.83
N GLN A 26 2.60 6.86 9.91
CA GLN A 26 1.98 7.23 11.19
C GLN A 26 1.57 6.01 11.98
N VAL A 27 0.97 5.00 11.33
CA VAL A 27 0.62 3.73 11.98
C VAL A 27 1.88 3.02 12.48
N TYR A 28 2.92 2.93 11.65
CA TYR A 28 4.20 2.35 12.02
C TYR A 28 4.77 3.00 13.29
N ASN A 29 4.86 4.34 13.31
CA ASN A 29 5.38 5.08 14.46
C ASN A 29 4.52 4.88 15.71
N THR A 30 3.22 5.00 15.58
CA THR A 30 2.23 4.80 16.67
C THR A 30 2.36 3.43 17.31
N LEU A 31 2.55 2.37 16.53
CA LEU A 31 2.71 1.00 17.05
C LEU A 31 4.03 0.77 17.81
N ARG A 32 5.03 1.65 17.69
CA ARG A 32 6.32 1.60 18.42
C ARG A 32 6.26 2.27 19.79
N VAL A 33 5.20 3.04 20.08
CA VAL A 33 5.01 3.74 21.35
C VAL A 33 3.84 3.10 22.10
N PRO A 34 4.06 2.41 23.26
CA PRO A 34 3.01 1.63 23.94
C PRO A 34 1.73 2.40 24.23
N GLU A 35 1.84 3.65 24.69
CA GLU A 35 0.69 4.49 25.01
C GLU A 35 -0.12 4.90 23.76
N GLU A 36 0.56 5.21 22.66
CA GLU A 36 -0.09 5.54 21.40
C GLU A 36 -0.73 4.30 20.77
N ARG A 37 -0.04 3.15 20.83
CA ARG A 37 -0.56 1.85 20.39
C ARG A 37 -1.87 1.51 21.09
N LYS A 38 -1.91 1.65 22.41
CA LYS A 38 -3.13 1.41 23.20
C LYS A 38 -4.29 2.30 22.73
N ARG A 39 -4.02 3.59 22.49
CA ARG A 39 -5.04 4.53 21.96
C ARG A 39 -5.51 4.15 20.56
N LEU A 40 -4.60 3.74 19.70
CA LEU A 40 -4.93 3.29 18.34
C LEU A 40 -5.79 2.02 18.37
N GLU A 41 -5.45 1.05 19.20
CA GLU A 41 -6.21 -0.20 19.37
C GLU A 41 -7.62 0.02 19.97
N GLN A 42 -7.85 1.12 20.65
CA GLN A 42 -9.15 1.55 21.18
C GLN A 42 -10.00 2.34 20.17
N THR A 43 -9.48 2.62 18.99
CA THR A 43 -10.22 3.29 17.91
C THR A 43 -11.17 2.30 17.27
N ASP A 44 -12.46 2.63 17.08
CA ASP A 44 -13.43 1.69 16.49
C ASP A 44 -13.03 1.33 15.06
N ILE A 45 -12.76 2.33 14.23
CA ILE A 45 -12.40 2.17 12.82
C ILE A 45 -11.15 2.97 12.48
N LEU A 46 -10.15 2.30 11.94
CA LEU A 46 -8.95 2.92 11.36
C LEU A 46 -8.94 2.71 9.85
N ILE A 47 -8.77 3.78 9.09
CA ILE A 47 -8.43 3.69 7.66
C ILE A 47 -6.99 4.10 7.44
N ILE A 48 -6.30 3.39 6.55
CA ILE A 48 -4.89 3.62 6.22
C ILE A 48 -4.81 3.88 4.72
N GLY A 49 -4.31 5.05 4.35
CA GLY A 49 -4.21 5.46 2.95
C GLY A 49 -2.97 6.29 2.66
N GLY A 50 -2.83 6.76 1.41
CA GLY A 50 -1.73 7.60 0.97
C GLY A 50 -0.41 6.87 0.69
N GLY A 51 -0.40 5.54 0.67
CA GLY A 51 0.77 4.73 0.31
C GLY A 51 0.55 3.24 0.52
N ALA A 52 1.46 2.44 -0.02
CA ALA A 52 1.48 1.00 0.19
C ALA A 52 1.82 0.65 1.65
N ILE A 53 1.17 -0.38 2.17
CA ILE A 53 1.46 -0.91 3.50
C ILE A 53 2.49 -2.04 3.33
N ASP A 54 3.62 -1.91 4.02
CA ASP A 54 4.64 -2.96 4.05
C ASP A 54 4.10 -4.24 4.68
N ALA A 55 4.59 -5.40 4.23
CA ALA A 55 4.08 -6.70 4.67
C ALA A 55 4.30 -6.95 6.18
N ALA A 56 5.40 -6.45 6.75
CA ALA A 56 5.65 -6.59 8.19
C ALA A 56 4.66 -5.75 8.99
N LEU A 57 4.40 -4.52 8.56
CA LEU A 57 3.40 -3.65 9.16
C LEU A 57 1.98 -4.24 9.00
N GLU A 58 1.65 -4.82 7.85
CA GLU A 58 0.36 -5.49 7.64
C GLU A 58 0.18 -6.68 8.59
N GLN A 59 1.23 -7.46 8.86
CA GLN A 59 1.16 -8.55 9.83
C GLN A 59 0.90 -8.05 11.27
N GLU A 60 1.49 -6.92 11.65
CA GLU A 60 1.19 -6.30 12.96
C GLU A 60 -0.27 -5.82 13.02
N ILE A 61 -0.75 -5.17 11.95
CA ILE A 61 -2.13 -4.69 11.83
C ILE A 61 -3.14 -5.85 11.93
N ARG A 62 -2.82 -7.01 11.39
CA ARG A 62 -3.68 -8.21 11.47
C ARG A 62 -3.98 -8.65 12.90
N GLN A 63 -3.12 -8.32 13.87
CA GLN A 63 -3.29 -8.65 15.28
C GLN A 63 -4.07 -7.58 16.06
N MET A 64 -4.39 -6.45 15.43
CA MET A 64 -5.12 -5.36 16.10
C MET A 64 -6.58 -5.76 16.35
N PRO A 65 -7.15 -5.37 17.51
CA PRO A 65 -8.51 -5.77 17.91
C PRO A 65 -9.61 -4.96 17.20
N ASN A 66 -9.29 -3.77 16.72
CA ASN A 66 -10.22 -2.85 16.09
C ASN A 66 -10.40 -3.12 14.59
N THR A 67 -11.32 -2.42 13.96
CA THR A 67 -11.58 -2.54 12.52
C THR A 67 -10.59 -1.72 11.70
N VAL A 68 -9.78 -2.37 10.86
CA VAL A 68 -8.75 -1.69 10.05
C VAL A 68 -8.94 -1.94 8.56
N TYR A 69 -8.95 -0.84 7.79
CA TYR A 69 -9.01 -0.88 6.33
C TYR A 69 -7.80 -0.20 5.70
N SER A 70 -7.33 -0.74 4.59
CA SER A 70 -6.54 0.00 3.61
C SER A 70 -7.47 0.68 2.62
N THR A 71 -7.14 1.90 2.21
CA THR A 71 -7.91 2.65 1.21
C THR A 71 -7.17 2.68 -0.11
N TYR A 72 -7.92 2.65 -1.21
CA TYR A 72 -7.40 2.93 -2.55
C TYR A 72 -8.11 4.14 -3.13
N GLY A 73 -7.33 5.08 -3.64
CA GLY A 73 -7.79 6.32 -4.24
C GLY A 73 -6.62 7.21 -4.63
N MET A 74 -6.91 8.32 -5.27
CA MET A 74 -5.92 9.26 -5.76
C MET A 74 -6.45 10.69 -5.66
N THR A 75 -5.62 11.67 -6.00
CA THR A 75 -5.99 13.09 -5.94
C THR A 75 -7.20 13.39 -6.83
N GLU A 76 -7.24 12.77 -8.01
CA GLU A 76 -8.28 12.94 -9.02
C GLU A 76 -9.64 12.40 -8.56
N THR A 77 -9.67 11.46 -7.63
CA THR A 77 -10.91 10.95 -7.02
C THR A 77 -11.26 11.66 -5.71
N LEU A 78 -10.60 12.76 -5.37
CA LEU A 78 -10.73 13.55 -4.13
C LEU A 78 -10.41 12.77 -2.87
N SER A 79 -10.71 11.48 -2.83
CA SER A 79 -10.52 10.57 -1.70
C SER A 79 -10.43 9.13 -2.20
N HIS A 80 -10.70 8.18 -1.33
CA HIS A 80 -10.69 6.76 -1.67
C HIS A 80 -11.98 6.33 -2.38
N VAL A 81 -11.84 5.42 -3.32
CA VAL A 81 -12.93 4.81 -4.10
C VAL A 81 -13.13 3.34 -3.79
N ALA A 82 -12.21 2.74 -3.04
CA ALA A 82 -12.29 1.33 -2.61
C ALA A 82 -11.65 1.13 -1.24
N LEU A 83 -12.07 0.07 -0.56
CA LEU A 83 -11.56 -0.36 0.74
C LEU A 83 -11.11 -1.82 0.69
N ARG A 84 -10.05 -2.13 1.43
CA ARG A 84 -9.58 -3.49 1.70
C ARG A 84 -9.53 -3.73 3.20
N ARG A 85 -10.27 -4.70 3.71
CA ARG A 85 -10.21 -5.09 5.11
C ARG A 85 -8.88 -5.76 5.40
N LEU A 86 -8.14 -5.28 6.42
CA LEU A 86 -6.80 -5.79 6.74
C LEU A 86 -6.79 -6.86 7.82
N ASN A 87 -7.78 -6.86 8.71
CA ASN A 87 -7.79 -7.74 9.88
C ASN A 87 -9.17 -8.33 10.18
N GLY A 88 -9.20 -9.29 11.11
CA GLY A 88 -10.43 -9.99 11.50
C GLY A 88 -10.91 -11.01 10.46
N PRO A 89 -12.10 -11.62 10.67
CA PRO A 89 -12.61 -12.68 9.81
C PRO A 89 -12.93 -12.23 8.38
N GLU A 90 -13.13 -10.93 8.17
CA GLU A 90 -13.41 -10.35 6.85
C GLU A 90 -12.14 -9.85 6.14
N ALA A 91 -10.95 -10.15 6.66
CA ALA A 91 -9.70 -9.76 6.02
C ALA A 91 -9.59 -10.31 4.59
N SER A 92 -9.22 -9.45 3.65
CA SER A 92 -9.13 -9.78 2.23
C SER A 92 -7.83 -9.24 1.63
N PRO A 93 -7.22 -9.95 0.68
CA PRO A 93 -6.14 -9.39 -0.12
C PRO A 93 -6.63 -8.42 -1.20
N TYR A 94 -7.96 -8.31 -1.39
CA TYR A 94 -8.57 -7.54 -2.48
C TYR A 94 -9.26 -6.28 -1.96
N TYR A 95 -9.19 -5.22 -2.76
CA TYR A 95 -9.99 -4.02 -2.59
C TYR A 95 -11.38 -4.22 -3.15
N HIS A 96 -12.38 -3.71 -2.45
CA HIS A 96 -13.78 -3.69 -2.86
C HIS A 96 -14.17 -2.24 -3.18
N PRO A 97 -14.53 -1.93 -4.44
CA PRO A 97 -14.97 -0.59 -4.82
C PRO A 97 -16.30 -0.25 -4.17
N PHE A 98 -16.55 1.04 -3.96
CA PHE A 98 -17.89 1.51 -3.58
C PHE A 98 -18.89 1.25 -4.69
N SER A 99 -20.16 1.11 -4.35
CA SER A 99 -21.25 0.79 -5.29
C SER A 99 -21.43 1.82 -6.41
N SER A 100 -20.94 3.05 -6.21
CA SER A 100 -20.95 4.13 -7.20
C SER A 100 -19.74 4.13 -8.14
N VAL A 101 -18.81 3.18 -7.97
CA VAL A 101 -17.55 3.12 -8.73
C VAL A 101 -17.58 1.91 -9.64
N THR A 102 -17.31 2.14 -10.92
CA THR A 102 -17.11 1.06 -11.91
C THR A 102 -15.63 0.96 -12.29
N LEU A 103 -15.11 -0.24 -12.30
CA LEU A 103 -13.72 -0.52 -12.63
C LEU A 103 -13.61 -1.33 -13.91
N SER A 104 -12.56 -1.04 -14.69
CA SER A 104 -12.16 -1.85 -15.85
C SER A 104 -10.64 -1.82 -16.00
N LEU A 105 -10.10 -2.59 -16.94
CA LEU A 105 -8.68 -2.59 -17.26
C LEU A 105 -8.44 -1.94 -18.63
N SER A 106 -7.35 -1.20 -18.72
CA SER A 106 -6.82 -0.71 -19.99
C SER A 106 -6.15 -1.88 -20.79
N PRO A 107 -5.78 -1.68 -22.06
CA PRO A 107 -5.00 -2.66 -22.81
C PRO A 107 -3.66 -3.04 -22.16
N ASP A 108 -3.10 -2.16 -21.34
CA ASP A 108 -1.85 -2.39 -20.58
C ASP A 108 -2.09 -3.02 -19.19
N ASN A 109 -3.31 -3.48 -18.89
CA ASN A 109 -3.75 -4.00 -17.59
C ASN A 109 -3.65 -2.97 -16.44
N THR A 110 -3.64 -1.68 -16.75
CA THR A 110 -3.76 -0.67 -15.69
C THR A 110 -5.23 -0.43 -15.33
N LEU A 111 -5.47 -0.09 -14.06
CA LEU A 111 -6.81 0.14 -13.56
C LEU A 111 -7.43 1.39 -14.20
N VAL A 112 -8.66 1.26 -14.64
CA VAL A 112 -9.49 2.36 -15.14
C VAL A 112 -10.65 2.56 -14.19
N ILE A 113 -10.80 3.79 -13.69
CA ILE A 113 -11.80 4.16 -12.69
C ILE A 113 -12.85 5.05 -13.34
N ASP A 114 -14.12 4.68 -13.15
CA ASP A 114 -15.28 5.48 -13.47
C ASP A 114 -16.05 5.73 -12.17
N ALA A 115 -15.95 6.94 -11.64
CA ALA A 115 -16.48 7.33 -10.32
C ALA A 115 -17.24 8.66 -10.41
N PRO A 116 -18.42 8.70 -11.07
CA PRO A 116 -19.11 9.94 -11.48
C PRO A 116 -19.58 10.82 -10.31
N LEU A 117 -19.57 10.30 -9.07
CA LEU A 117 -19.89 11.13 -7.89
C LEU A 117 -18.71 12.01 -7.42
N VAL A 118 -17.49 11.72 -7.86
CA VAL A 118 -16.26 12.41 -7.40
C VAL A 118 -15.38 12.87 -8.54
N CYS A 119 -15.55 12.34 -9.74
CA CYS A 119 -14.81 12.72 -10.93
C CYS A 119 -15.69 12.53 -12.17
N ASP A 120 -15.85 13.58 -12.98
CA ASP A 120 -16.66 13.55 -14.20
C ASP A 120 -16.00 12.80 -15.35
N GLU A 121 -14.68 12.59 -15.27
CA GLU A 121 -13.90 11.91 -16.28
C GLU A 121 -13.54 10.50 -15.86
N ARG A 122 -13.48 9.59 -16.85
CA ARG A 122 -12.92 8.26 -16.66
C ARG A 122 -11.40 8.37 -16.51
N LEU A 123 -10.86 7.89 -15.38
CA LEU A 123 -9.46 7.97 -15.05
C LEU A 123 -8.73 6.70 -15.46
N VAL A 124 -7.72 6.81 -16.30
CA VAL A 124 -6.78 5.72 -16.62
C VAL A 124 -5.56 5.88 -15.71
N THR A 125 -5.38 4.95 -14.78
CA THR A 125 -4.28 5.01 -13.83
C THR A 125 -2.99 4.41 -14.38
N ASN A 126 -1.87 4.59 -13.66
CA ASN A 126 -0.63 3.85 -13.89
C ASN A 126 -0.52 2.59 -13.00
N ASP A 127 -1.55 2.26 -12.23
CA ASP A 127 -1.54 1.11 -11.34
C ASP A 127 -1.95 -0.16 -12.11
N VAL A 128 -1.03 -1.09 -12.27
CA VAL A 128 -1.30 -2.40 -12.85
C VAL A 128 -2.14 -3.20 -11.87
N ALA A 129 -3.28 -3.72 -12.33
CA ALA A 129 -4.24 -4.37 -11.46
C ALA A 129 -4.72 -5.72 -12.01
N ARG A 130 -5.21 -6.54 -11.10
CA ARG A 130 -6.00 -7.74 -11.40
C ARG A 130 -7.42 -7.50 -10.93
N LEU A 131 -8.36 -7.51 -11.86
CA LEU A 131 -9.79 -7.39 -11.58
C LEU A 131 -10.40 -8.79 -11.48
N LEU A 132 -11.20 -9.03 -10.46
CA LEU A 132 -11.90 -10.30 -10.22
C LEU A 132 -13.33 -10.22 -10.75
N PRO A 133 -14.00 -11.40 -10.98
CA PRO A 133 -15.37 -11.43 -11.50
C PRO A 133 -16.43 -10.77 -10.62
N ASP A 134 -16.19 -10.65 -9.31
CA ASP A 134 -17.05 -9.98 -8.34
C ASP A 134 -16.83 -8.45 -8.28
N GLY A 135 -15.92 -7.93 -9.12
CA GLY A 135 -15.56 -6.52 -9.17
C GLY A 135 -14.51 -6.09 -8.14
N SER A 136 -14.09 -6.99 -7.26
CA SER A 136 -12.95 -6.72 -6.38
C SER A 136 -11.63 -6.75 -7.17
N PHE A 137 -10.57 -6.14 -6.63
CA PHE A 137 -9.30 -6.05 -7.35
C PHE A 137 -8.08 -6.06 -6.43
N ALA A 138 -6.93 -6.42 -7.00
CA ALA A 138 -5.62 -6.27 -6.38
C ALA A 138 -4.74 -5.35 -7.23
N ILE A 139 -3.98 -4.48 -6.58
CA ILE A 139 -2.89 -3.74 -7.22
C ILE A 139 -1.66 -4.64 -7.22
N ILE A 140 -1.07 -4.82 -8.40
CA ILE A 140 0.12 -5.66 -8.60
C ILE A 140 1.38 -4.81 -8.54
N GLY A 141 1.30 -3.56 -9.04
CA GLY A 141 2.39 -2.61 -9.05
C GLY A 141 2.06 -1.43 -9.94
N ARG A 142 3.08 -0.70 -10.39
CA ARG A 142 2.90 0.46 -11.26
C ARG A 142 3.48 0.19 -12.64
N LYS A 143 2.84 0.74 -13.67
CA LYS A 143 3.32 0.69 -15.06
C LYS A 143 4.73 1.30 -15.21
N ASP A 144 5.02 2.33 -14.40
CA ASP A 144 6.32 3.01 -14.39
C ASP A 144 7.45 2.13 -13.80
N ASN A 145 7.09 1.05 -13.09
CA ASN A 145 8.01 0.11 -12.46
C ASN A 145 8.16 -1.19 -13.28
N ILE A 146 7.84 -1.16 -14.58
CA ILE A 146 8.05 -2.31 -15.47
C ILE A 146 9.41 -2.20 -16.13
N ILE A 147 10.25 -3.22 -15.93
CA ILE A 147 11.55 -3.37 -16.62
C ILE A 147 11.33 -4.15 -17.90
N ASN A 148 11.80 -3.62 -19.04
CA ASN A 148 11.73 -4.29 -20.36
C ASN A 148 13.06 -4.97 -20.68
N SER A 149 13.23 -6.21 -20.23
CA SER A 149 14.47 -6.97 -20.40
C SER A 149 14.35 -7.99 -21.54
N GLY A 150 15.03 -7.74 -22.65
CA GLY A 150 15.03 -8.64 -23.79
C GLY A 150 13.63 -8.90 -24.38
N GLY A 151 12.72 -7.93 -24.31
CA GLY A 151 11.33 -8.04 -24.76
C GLY A 151 10.37 -8.65 -23.72
N ILE A 152 10.88 -9.00 -22.53
CA ILE A 152 10.07 -9.48 -21.41
C ILE A 152 9.74 -8.32 -20.49
N LYS A 153 8.45 -8.12 -20.18
CA LYS A 153 7.98 -7.14 -19.20
C LYS A 153 8.06 -7.75 -17.80
N ILE A 154 8.87 -7.18 -16.93
CA ILE A 154 9.12 -7.66 -15.56
C ILE A 154 8.63 -6.59 -14.60
N GLN A 155 7.65 -6.94 -13.76
CA GLN A 155 7.14 -6.04 -12.71
C GLN A 155 8.08 -6.09 -11.50
N ILE A 156 8.62 -4.94 -11.09
CA ILE A 156 9.58 -4.84 -9.97
C ILE A 156 8.98 -5.43 -8.70
N GLU A 157 7.75 -5.05 -8.36
CA GLU A 157 7.07 -5.46 -7.14
C GLU A 157 6.87 -6.97 -7.06
N GLU A 158 6.59 -7.65 -8.19
CA GLU A 158 6.48 -9.11 -8.22
C GLU A 158 7.82 -9.81 -7.96
N VAL A 159 8.93 -9.25 -8.47
CA VAL A 159 10.27 -9.78 -8.22
C VAL A 159 10.63 -9.59 -6.75
N GLU A 160 10.39 -8.42 -6.19
CA GLU A 160 10.65 -8.12 -4.78
C GLU A 160 9.85 -9.04 -3.85
N GLU A 161 8.57 -9.25 -4.13
CA GLU A 161 7.73 -10.14 -3.34
C GLU A 161 8.25 -11.59 -3.36
N ARG A 162 8.68 -12.09 -4.52
CA ARG A 162 9.24 -13.44 -4.66
C ARG A 162 10.59 -13.60 -3.97
N LEU A 163 11.40 -12.54 -3.90
CA LEU A 163 12.71 -12.56 -3.24
C LEU A 163 12.61 -12.44 -1.71
N ARG A 164 11.53 -11.87 -1.19
CA ARG A 164 11.35 -11.62 0.25
C ARG A 164 11.60 -12.83 1.16
N PRO A 165 11.17 -14.06 0.84
CA PRO A 165 11.44 -15.24 1.68
C PRO A 165 12.92 -15.65 1.74
N TYR A 166 13.76 -15.13 0.83
CA TYR A 166 15.15 -15.55 0.65
C TYR A 166 16.18 -14.49 1.09
N LEU A 167 15.72 -13.25 1.35
CA LEU A 167 16.60 -12.12 1.65
C LEU A 167 16.17 -11.44 2.95
N ASP A 168 17.01 -11.56 3.98
CA ASP A 168 16.83 -10.93 5.30
C ASP A 168 17.40 -9.49 5.38
N LEU A 169 18.06 -9.03 4.31
CA LEU A 169 18.64 -7.69 4.24
C LEU A 169 17.72 -6.75 3.45
N PRO A 170 17.75 -5.45 3.74
CA PRO A 170 17.07 -4.47 2.90
C PRO A 170 17.60 -4.53 1.45
N TYR A 171 16.71 -4.66 0.51
CA TYR A 171 17.02 -4.72 -0.91
C TYR A 171 16.01 -3.94 -1.74
N ALA A 172 16.36 -3.66 -2.99
CA ALA A 172 15.48 -3.10 -4.00
C ALA A 172 15.82 -3.70 -5.37
N ILE A 173 14.80 -3.83 -6.22
CA ILE A 173 14.98 -4.17 -7.63
C ILE A 173 14.95 -2.88 -8.45
N THR A 174 15.86 -2.77 -9.41
CA THR A 174 15.92 -1.64 -10.36
C THR A 174 16.33 -2.10 -11.73
N ALA A 175 16.32 -1.21 -12.70
CA ALA A 175 16.84 -1.44 -14.05
C ALA A 175 18.19 -0.74 -14.24
N ALA A 176 19.06 -1.36 -15.05
CA ALA A 176 20.22 -0.70 -15.60
C ALA A 176 20.23 -0.88 -17.13
N PRO A 177 20.75 0.08 -17.90
CA PRO A 177 20.92 -0.08 -19.34
C PRO A 177 21.78 -1.29 -19.68
N ASP A 178 21.34 -2.11 -20.62
CA ASP A 178 22.08 -3.27 -21.13
C ASP A 178 22.07 -3.25 -22.67
N PRO A 179 23.23 -3.35 -23.35
CA PRO A 179 23.32 -3.28 -24.81
C PRO A 179 22.58 -4.40 -25.55
N ARG A 180 22.35 -5.56 -24.91
CA ARG A 180 21.71 -6.74 -25.52
C ARG A 180 20.23 -6.84 -25.17
N LEU A 181 19.87 -6.45 -23.93
CA LEU A 181 18.53 -6.62 -23.39
C LEU A 181 17.71 -5.32 -23.41
N GLY A 182 18.35 -4.17 -23.69
CA GLY A 182 17.78 -2.85 -23.48
C GLY A 182 17.90 -2.45 -22.00
N GLU A 183 17.28 -3.24 -21.13
CA GLU A 183 17.38 -3.10 -19.68
C GLU A 183 17.71 -4.44 -19.05
N ALA A 184 18.60 -4.45 -18.06
CA ALA A 184 18.88 -5.58 -17.18
C ALA A 184 18.25 -5.37 -15.80
N VAL A 185 17.72 -6.43 -15.22
CA VAL A 185 17.24 -6.42 -13.83
C VAL A 185 18.43 -6.40 -12.88
N VAL A 186 18.45 -5.46 -11.96
CA VAL A 186 19.53 -5.29 -10.98
C VAL A 186 18.95 -5.41 -9.57
N LEU A 187 19.57 -6.28 -8.76
CA LEU A 187 19.29 -6.39 -7.34
C LEU A 187 20.28 -5.52 -6.55
N LEU A 188 19.78 -4.53 -5.84
CA LEU A 188 20.53 -3.74 -4.88
C LEU A 188 20.31 -4.31 -3.48
N ILE A 189 21.40 -4.59 -2.76
CA ILE A 189 21.34 -5.08 -1.39
C ILE A 189 22.07 -4.09 -0.49
N ALA A 190 21.42 -3.63 0.58
CA ALA A 190 22.08 -2.80 1.57
C ALA A 190 23.14 -3.62 2.33
N PRO A 191 24.39 -3.11 2.47
CA PRO A 191 25.39 -3.78 3.28
C PRO A 191 24.95 -3.84 4.75
N ARG A 192 25.29 -4.93 5.45
CA ARG A 192 25.13 -4.98 6.91
C ARG A 192 25.99 -3.85 7.51
N SER A 193 25.37 -2.98 8.31
CA SER A 193 26.14 -2.02 9.10
C SER A 193 27.02 -2.79 10.08
N VAL A 194 28.34 -2.76 9.85
CA VAL A 194 29.30 -3.26 10.84
C VAL A 194 29.45 -2.15 11.88
N SER A 195 28.83 -2.32 13.04
CA SER A 195 29.12 -1.46 14.18
C SER A 195 30.52 -1.81 14.69
N TYR A 196 31.51 -0.97 14.39
CA TYR A 196 32.78 -1.03 15.09
C TYR A 196 32.54 -0.48 16.51
N THR A 197 32.44 -1.38 17.49
CA THR A 197 32.62 -1.01 18.91
C THR A 197 34.11 -0.77 19.12
N HIS A 198 34.48 0.50 19.32
CA HIS A 198 35.77 0.90 19.87
C HIS A 198 35.77 0.79 21.39
#